data_c2fc9b44dfd73559c8c3b4fdb31b5761
#
_entry.id   c2fc9b44dfd73559c8c3b4fdb31b5761
#
_cell.length_a   1.000
_cell.length_b   1.000
_cell.length_c   1.000
_cell.angle_alpha   90.00
_cell.angle_beta   90.00
_cell.angle_gamma   90.00
#
_symmetry.space_group_name_H-M   'P 1'
#
loop_
_entity.id
_entity.type
_entity.pdbx_description
1 polymer ?
#
loop_
_entity_poly.entity_id
_entity_poly.type
_entity_poly.pdbx_seq_one_letter_code
_entity_poly.pdbx_strand_id
1 'polypeptide(L)'
;MKKYKGILSDIGFLQSISNEKREQLLQEGKLSIREYGNHEIIHFEGDKCSGLEVIILGEVVVEYINESEDLMTITQFSRGDILGGNLMFSQNPHYPMTITAKKPSTILYIDKEHLFQLFLENPEFLKGYLEFVADHTIILGDKIKTDVNQTIRQRVIKYLEYQKERQHKASMRWDVSKRELAERMGIQRTSLSRELAKMRKEGLIEYDA
;
A
#
# COMPACT_ATOMS: atom_id res chain seq x y z
N MET A 1 -9.21 25.12 4.58
CA MET A 1 -8.12 25.19 5.58
C MET A 1 -8.59 24.85 7.01
N LYS A 2 -9.58 25.50 7.63
CA LYS A 2 -10.07 25.15 8.98
C LYS A 2 -10.48 23.66 9.13
N LYS A 3 -10.96 23.01 8.05
CA LYS A 3 -11.41 21.63 7.99
C LYS A 3 -10.31 20.59 8.31
N TYR A 4 -9.03 20.87 8.02
CA TYR A 4 -7.93 19.90 8.15
C TYR A 4 -7.03 20.15 9.36
N LYS A 5 -7.21 21.26 10.08
CA LYS A 5 -6.33 21.70 11.18
C LYS A 5 -6.21 20.66 12.32
N GLY A 6 -7.33 20.06 12.74
CA GLY A 6 -7.34 19.01 13.76
C GLY A 6 -6.79 17.68 13.27
N ILE A 7 -6.98 17.39 11.98
CA ILE A 7 -6.60 16.11 11.37
C ILE A 7 -5.08 15.97 11.25
N LEU A 8 -4.39 17.06 10.88
CA LEU A 8 -2.93 17.09 10.75
C LEU A 8 -2.22 16.94 12.10
N SER A 9 -2.87 17.32 13.19
CA SER A 9 -2.32 17.16 14.55
C SER A 9 -2.30 15.70 15.03
N ASP A 10 -3.12 14.84 14.43
CA ASP A 10 -3.21 13.43 14.82
C ASP A 10 -2.22 12.54 14.05
N ILE A 11 -1.50 13.09 13.08
CA ILE A 11 -0.52 12.33 12.27
C ILE A 11 0.83 12.41 12.97
N GLY A 12 1.30 11.27 13.49
CA GLY A 12 2.44 11.10 14.38
C GLY A 12 3.61 12.05 14.16
N PHE A 13 4.37 11.90 13.09
CA PHE A 13 5.57 12.71 12.83
C PHE A 13 5.27 14.19 12.52
N LEU A 14 4.05 14.54 12.07
CA LEU A 14 3.65 15.94 11.85
C LEU A 14 3.36 16.68 13.17
N GLN A 15 3.21 15.98 14.30
CA GLN A 15 2.95 16.62 15.60
C GLN A 15 4.07 17.53 16.05
N SER A 16 5.31 17.24 15.66
CA SER A 16 6.49 18.05 15.98
C SER A 16 6.50 19.41 15.27
N ILE A 17 5.64 19.63 14.26
CA ILE A 17 5.48 20.91 13.58
C ILE A 17 4.31 21.65 14.23
N SER A 18 4.53 22.86 14.78
CA SER A 18 3.45 23.66 15.39
C SER A 18 2.34 24.00 14.38
N ASN A 19 1.14 24.26 14.90
CA ASN A 19 0.00 24.65 14.04
C ASN A 19 0.29 25.92 13.24
N GLU A 20 0.94 26.90 13.87
CA GLU A 20 1.32 28.18 13.26
C GLU A 20 2.29 27.95 12.09
N LYS A 21 3.31 27.09 12.31
CA LYS A 21 4.28 26.74 11.26
C LYS A 21 3.63 26.01 10.10
N ARG A 22 2.70 25.08 10.38
CA ARG A 22 1.94 24.36 9.34
C ARG A 22 1.07 25.31 8.50
N GLU A 23 0.40 26.28 9.16
CA GLU A 23 -0.40 27.28 8.46
C GLU A 23 0.51 28.20 7.59
N GLN A 24 1.65 28.62 8.12
CA GLN A 24 2.64 29.38 7.36
C GLN A 24 3.09 28.62 6.11
N LEU A 25 3.50 27.36 6.26
CA LEU A 25 3.98 26.53 5.15
C LEU A 25 2.89 26.30 4.08
N LEU A 26 1.62 26.16 4.49
CA LEU A 26 0.49 26.08 3.56
C LEU A 26 0.28 27.41 2.81
N GLN A 27 0.40 28.58 3.49
CA GLN A 27 0.28 29.88 2.85
C GLN A 27 1.43 30.16 1.88
N GLU A 28 2.62 29.69 2.19
CA GLU A 28 3.83 29.80 1.35
C GLU A 28 3.82 28.78 0.18
N GLY A 29 2.82 27.88 0.11
CA GLY A 29 2.74 26.82 -0.92
C GLY A 29 3.75 25.69 -0.75
N LYS A 30 4.48 25.66 0.39
CA LYS A 30 5.44 24.59 0.72
C LYS A 30 4.77 23.29 1.15
N LEU A 31 3.56 23.41 1.67
CA LEU A 31 2.62 22.31 1.86
C LEU A 31 1.44 22.52 0.92
N SER A 32 0.93 21.48 0.34
CA SER A 32 -0.30 21.54 -0.47
C SER A 32 -1.24 20.40 -0.13
N ILE A 33 -2.54 20.62 -0.29
CA ILE A 33 -3.56 19.60 -0.10
C ILE A 33 -4.12 19.28 -1.47
N ARG A 34 -4.12 17.98 -1.81
CA ARG A 34 -4.66 17.44 -3.05
C ARG A 34 -5.85 16.56 -2.72
N GLU A 35 -6.92 16.71 -3.49
CA GLU A 35 -8.13 15.90 -3.35
C GLU A 35 -8.27 15.03 -4.59
N TYR A 36 -8.59 13.76 -4.38
CA TYR A 36 -8.77 12.76 -5.43
C TYR A 36 -10.14 12.12 -5.31
N GLY A 37 -10.80 11.94 -6.43
CA GLY A 37 -12.07 11.23 -6.53
C GLY A 37 -11.93 9.72 -6.36
N ASN A 38 -13.07 9.02 -6.35
CA ASN A 38 -13.09 7.57 -6.29
C ASN A 38 -12.50 6.98 -7.59
N HIS A 39 -11.58 6.01 -7.47
CA HIS A 39 -10.84 5.38 -8.58
C HIS A 39 -9.95 6.34 -9.40
N GLU A 40 -9.66 7.52 -8.90
CA GLU A 40 -8.73 8.44 -9.53
C GLU A 40 -7.28 7.99 -9.30
N ILE A 41 -6.48 8.01 -10.37
CA ILE A 41 -5.06 7.65 -10.29
C ILE A 41 -4.30 8.81 -9.68
N ILE A 42 -3.51 8.52 -8.65
CA ILE A 42 -2.63 9.46 -7.96
C ILE A 42 -1.28 9.52 -8.65
N HIS A 43 -0.71 8.34 -8.93
CA HIS A 43 0.55 8.16 -9.66
C HIS A 43 0.47 6.95 -10.58
N PHE A 44 1.03 7.07 -11.76
CA PHE A 44 1.29 5.94 -12.63
C PHE A 44 2.61 5.25 -12.26
N GLU A 45 2.71 3.96 -12.58
CA GLU A 45 3.99 3.26 -12.60
C GLU A 45 4.99 4.04 -13.46
N GLY A 46 6.21 4.25 -12.96
CA GLY A 46 7.25 5.02 -13.61
C GLY A 46 7.23 6.53 -13.34
N ASP A 47 6.18 7.07 -12.73
CA ASP A 47 6.15 8.49 -12.34
C ASP A 47 7.26 8.80 -11.34
N LYS A 48 7.84 9.99 -11.46
CA LYS A 48 8.89 10.46 -10.54
C LYS A 48 8.29 10.84 -9.19
N CYS A 49 8.80 10.28 -8.11
CA CYS A 49 8.48 10.68 -6.74
C CYS A 49 9.23 11.96 -6.38
N SER A 50 8.54 13.10 -6.37
CA SER A 50 9.11 14.42 -6.12
C SER A 50 8.89 14.95 -4.70
N GLY A 51 8.17 14.21 -3.84
CA GLY A 51 7.87 14.66 -2.49
C GLY A 51 7.24 13.58 -1.64
N LEU A 52 6.95 13.95 -0.42
CA LEU A 52 6.25 13.16 0.58
C LEU A 52 4.75 13.42 0.47
N GLU A 53 3.98 12.36 0.44
CA GLU A 53 2.54 12.42 0.45
C GLU A 53 1.99 11.72 1.69
N VAL A 54 1.12 12.39 2.44
CA VAL A 54 0.52 11.88 3.66
C VAL A 54 -0.99 11.78 3.47
N ILE A 55 -1.56 10.60 3.66
CA ILE A 55 -3.00 10.40 3.54
C ILE A 55 -3.68 11.00 4.76
N ILE A 56 -4.45 12.07 4.55
CA ILE A 56 -5.23 12.75 5.59
C ILE A 56 -6.58 12.08 5.77
N LEU A 57 -7.24 11.74 4.66
CA LEU A 57 -8.54 11.08 4.59
C LEU A 57 -8.57 10.14 3.39
N GLY A 58 -9.41 9.10 3.48
CA GLY A 58 -9.66 8.16 2.40
C GLY A 58 -8.85 6.88 2.48
N GLU A 59 -8.85 6.15 1.39
CA GLU A 59 -8.13 4.88 1.21
C GLU A 59 -7.46 4.89 -0.16
N VAL A 60 -6.19 4.51 -0.19
CA VAL A 60 -5.35 4.46 -1.38
C VAL A 60 -4.83 3.04 -1.55
N VAL A 61 -4.78 2.55 -2.78
CA VAL A 61 -4.28 1.22 -3.11
C VAL A 61 -3.10 1.32 -4.06
N VAL A 62 -2.15 0.42 -3.88
CA VAL A 62 -1.07 0.18 -4.84
C VAL A 62 -1.48 -1.01 -5.68
N GLU A 63 -1.47 -0.80 -6.99
CA GLU A 63 -1.99 -1.74 -7.96
C GLU A 63 -0.93 -2.07 -9.00
N TYR A 64 -0.93 -3.33 -9.40
CA TYR A 64 -0.08 -3.85 -10.46
C TYR A 64 -0.95 -4.53 -11.50
N ILE A 65 -0.70 -4.25 -12.78
CA ILE A 65 -1.33 -4.95 -13.90
C ILE A 65 -0.42 -6.13 -14.25
N ASN A 66 -0.96 -7.35 -14.09
CA ASN A 66 -0.21 -8.55 -14.44
C ASN A 66 -0.19 -8.78 -15.97
N GLU A 67 0.57 -9.79 -16.43
CA GLU A 67 0.67 -10.17 -17.85
C GLU A 67 -0.69 -10.57 -18.48
N SER A 68 -1.68 -10.90 -17.66
CA SER A 68 -3.05 -11.25 -18.08
C SER A 68 -4.00 -10.03 -18.09
N GLU A 69 -3.45 -8.82 -17.95
CA GLU A 69 -4.20 -7.55 -17.85
C GLU A 69 -5.14 -7.46 -16.64
N ASP A 70 -4.99 -8.36 -15.64
CA ASP A 70 -5.76 -8.29 -14.41
C ASP A 70 -5.13 -7.28 -13.43
N LEU A 71 -5.94 -6.41 -12.88
CA LEU A 71 -5.56 -5.47 -11.85
C LEU A 71 -5.45 -6.17 -10.50
N MET A 72 -4.26 -6.20 -9.92
CA MET A 72 -4.00 -6.78 -8.60
C MET A 72 -3.67 -5.71 -7.58
N THR A 73 -4.45 -5.64 -6.52
CA THR A 73 -4.11 -4.81 -5.35
C THR A 73 -3.01 -5.49 -4.55
N ILE A 74 -1.86 -4.83 -4.44
CA ILE A 74 -0.69 -5.32 -3.68
C ILE A 74 -0.77 -4.92 -2.21
N THR A 75 -1.16 -3.65 -1.96
CA THR A 75 -1.30 -3.14 -0.60
C THR A 75 -2.30 -1.98 -0.57
N GLN A 76 -2.80 -1.69 0.61
CA GLN A 76 -3.72 -0.59 0.86
C GLN A 76 -3.15 0.31 1.94
N PHE A 77 -3.28 1.60 1.73
CA PHE A 77 -2.90 2.66 2.64
C PHE A 77 -4.13 3.45 3.10
N SER A 78 -4.06 3.97 4.28
CA SER A 78 -5.14 4.69 4.94
C SER A 78 -4.64 5.95 5.64
N ARG A 79 -5.50 6.62 6.38
CA ARG A 79 -5.15 7.82 7.13
C ARG A 79 -3.90 7.64 8.00
N GLY A 80 -2.95 8.55 7.85
CA GLY A 80 -1.68 8.58 8.58
C GLY A 80 -0.55 7.86 7.85
N ASP A 81 -0.86 7.03 6.86
CA ASP A 81 0.15 6.39 6.03
C ASP A 81 0.80 7.38 5.06
N ILE A 82 2.01 7.04 4.62
CA ILE A 82 2.83 7.86 3.73
C ILE A 82 3.04 7.16 2.40
N LEU A 83 2.93 7.93 1.32
CA LEU A 83 3.37 7.54 -0.01
C LEU A 83 4.69 8.23 -0.34
N GLY A 84 5.60 7.53 -0.99
CA GLY A 84 6.88 8.08 -1.44
C GLY A 84 7.94 8.28 -0.36
N GLY A 85 7.65 7.99 0.92
CA GLY A 85 8.54 8.26 2.05
C GLY A 85 9.91 7.62 1.93
N ASN A 86 9.99 6.37 1.53
CA ASN A 86 11.25 5.66 1.31
C ASN A 86 11.80 5.83 -0.12
N LEU A 87 10.98 6.33 -1.05
CA LEU A 87 11.28 6.37 -2.48
C LEU A 87 11.96 7.67 -2.90
N MET A 88 11.50 8.83 -2.39
CA MET A 88 11.96 10.14 -2.84
C MET A 88 13.46 10.40 -2.62
N PHE A 89 14.09 9.72 -1.65
CA PHE A 89 15.52 9.81 -1.39
C PHE A 89 16.33 8.68 -2.02
N SER A 90 15.70 7.76 -2.76
CA SER A 90 16.41 6.71 -3.49
C SER A 90 17.19 7.29 -4.68
N GLN A 91 18.14 6.53 -5.20
CA GLN A 91 18.87 6.88 -6.43
C GLN A 91 17.96 6.82 -7.67
N ASN A 92 16.90 6.00 -7.62
CA ASN A 92 15.88 5.88 -8.66
C ASN A 92 14.49 6.16 -8.07
N PRO A 93 14.10 7.44 -7.89
CA PRO A 93 12.88 7.81 -7.20
C PRO A 93 11.66 7.75 -8.14
N HIS A 94 11.34 6.58 -8.65
CA HIS A 94 10.17 6.37 -9.52
C HIS A 94 9.22 5.35 -8.88
N TYR A 95 7.93 5.62 -8.93
CA TYR A 95 6.92 4.71 -8.40
C TYR A 95 6.96 3.38 -9.14
N PRO A 96 7.16 2.25 -8.44
CA PRO A 96 7.29 0.93 -9.08
C PRO A 96 5.95 0.33 -9.51
N MET A 97 4.84 0.95 -9.12
CA MET A 97 3.47 0.47 -9.37
C MET A 97 2.52 1.67 -9.40
N THR A 98 1.35 1.49 -10.01
CA THR A 98 0.30 2.50 -10.04
C THR A 98 -0.35 2.66 -8.65
N ILE A 99 -0.65 3.90 -8.28
CA ILE A 99 -1.30 4.27 -7.02
C ILE A 99 -2.65 4.92 -7.34
N THR A 100 -3.72 4.38 -6.77
CA THR A 100 -5.10 4.77 -7.05
C THR A 100 -5.85 5.10 -5.76
N ALA A 101 -6.67 6.14 -5.77
CA ALA A 101 -7.60 6.45 -4.70
C ALA A 101 -8.77 5.46 -4.74
N LYS A 102 -8.81 4.48 -3.84
CA LYS A 102 -9.90 3.50 -3.73
C LYS A 102 -11.21 4.13 -3.29
N LYS A 103 -11.13 5.20 -2.51
CA LYS A 103 -12.24 6.07 -2.05
C LYS A 103 -11.81 7.52 -2.23
N PRO A 104 -12.76 8.48 -2.21
CA PRO A 104 -12.41 9.89 -2.19
C PRO A 104 -11.36 10.16 -1.11
N SER A 105 -10.21 10.67 -1.53
CA SER A 105 -9.02 10.77 -0.68
C SER A 105 -8.49 12.20 -0.66
N THR A 106 -7.97 12.61 0.49
CA THR A 106 -7.30 13.89 0.68
C THR A 106 -5.87 13.61 1.11
N ILE A 107 -4.91 14.16 0.40
CA ILE A 107 -3.48 13.92 0.57
C ILE A 107 -2.79 15.26 0.82
N LEU A 108 -1.97 15.31 1.87
CA LEU A 108 -1.01 16.39 2.09
C LEU A 108 0.25 16.07 1.29
N TYR A 109 0.68 17.00 0.48
CA TYR A 109 1.92 16.92 -0.29
C TYR A 109 2.96 17.88 0.25
N ILE A 110 4.19 17.40 0.43
CA ILE A 110 5.36 18.17 0.82
C ILE A 110 6.44 17.92 -0.22
N ASP A 111 6.86 18.95 -0.93
CA ASP A 111 7.96 18.86 -1.88
C ASP A 111 9.26 18.41 -1.18
N LYS A 112 10.10 17.63 -1.88
CA LYS A 112 11.34 17.05 -1.34
C LYS A 112 12.29 18.12 -0.76
N GLU A 113 12.44 19.24 -1.44
CA GLU A 113 13.36 20.28 -1.01
C GLU A 113 12.84 20.99 0.23
N HIS A 114 11.54 21.29 0.29
CA HIS A 114 10.91 21.85 1.48
C HIS A 114 10.91 20.88 2.66
N LEU A 115 10.71 19.58 2.40
CA LEU A 115 10.84 18.54 3.42
C LEU A 115 12.26 18.51 4.00
N PHE A 116 13.28 18.62 3.14
CA PHE A 116 14.67 18.66 3.58
C PHE A 116 14.96 19.89 4.44
N GLN A 117 14.42 21.06 4.10
CA GLN A 117 14.51 22.26 4.93
C GLN A 117 13.85 22.05 6.30
N LEU A 118 12.68 21.42 6.34
CA LEU A 118 12.00 21.08 7.60
C LEU A 118 12.85 20.15 8.48
N PHE A 119 13.58 19.20 7.91
CA PHE A 119 14.50 18.34 8.65
C PHE A 119 15.64 19.13 9.28
N LEU A 120 16.20 20.11 8.56
CA LEU A 120 17.27 20.97 9.08
C LEU A 120 16.79 21.92 10.18
N GLU A 121 15.57 22.43 10.06
CA GLU A 121 14.98 23.37 11.00
C GLU A 121 14.41 22.69 12.26
N ASN A 122 14.03 21.40 12.16
CA ASN A 122 13.34 20.69 13.23
C ASN A 122 13.85 19.24 13.39
N PRO A 123 14.87 19.03 14.26
CA PRO A 123 15.43 17.70 14.51
C PRO A 123 14.41 16.67 15.03
N GLU A 124 13.41 17.10 15.80
CA GLU A 124 12.33 16.21 16.27
C GLU A 124 11.44 15.73 15.12
N PHE A 125 11.20 16.57 14.13
CA PHE A 125 10.50 16.18 12.91
C PHE A 125 11.32 15.15 12.11
N LEU A 126 12.62 15.38 11.93
CA LEU A 126 13.52 14.42 11.29
C LEU A 126 13.53 13.08 12.01
N LYS A 127 13.64 13.11 13.36
CA LYS A 127 13.63 11.90 14.18
C LYS A 127 12.34 11.11 13.97
N GLY A 128 11.17 11.76 14.08
CA GLY A 128 9.88 11.12 13.88
C GLY A 128 9.71 10.53 12.48
N TYR A 129 10.23 11.21 11.46
CA TYR A 129 10.26 10.69 10.09
C TYR A 129 11.14 9.46 9.95
N LEU A 130 12.34 9.45 10.53
CA LEU A 130 13.25 8.31 10.49
C LEU A 130 12.68 7.10 11.24
N GLU A 131 12.05 7.33 12.41
CA GLU A 131 11.33 6.30 13.16
C GLU A 131 10.21 5.70 12.31
N PHE A 132 9.40 6.54 11.66
CA PHE A 132 8.34 6.08 10.77
C PHE A 132 8.88 5.21 9.63
N VAL A 133 9.94 5.64 8.94
CA VAL A 133 10.55 4.87 7.82
C VAL A 133 11.14 3.56 8.32
N ALA A 134 11.79 3.56 9.49
CA ALA A 134 12.35 2.37 10.11
C ALA A 134 11.26 1.35 10.47
N ASP A 135 10.18 1.77 11.10
CA ASP A 135 9.05 0.90 11.46
C ASP A 135 8.39 0.29 10.22
N HIS A 136 8.20 1.07 9.16
CA HIS A 136 7.68 0.55 7.89
C HIS A 136 8.61 -0.47 7.24
N THR A 137 9.92 -0.29 7.38
CA THR A 137 10.92 -1.27 6.88
C THR A 137 10.83 -2.59 7.66
N ILE A 138 10.63 -2.53 8.97
CA ILE A 138 10.43 -3.73 9.81
C ILE A 138 9.15 -4.46 9.42
N ILE A 139 8.02 -3.73 9.28
CA ILE A 139 6.74 -4.31 8.86
C ILE A 139 6.86 -4.98 7.50
N LEU A 140 7.58 -4.36 6.56
CA LEU A 140 7.82 -4.94 5.24
C LEU A 140 8.68 -6.21 5.33
N GLY A 141 9.71 -6.19 6.17
CA GLY A 141 10.55 -7.35 6.45
C GLY A 141 9.76 -8.53 7.02
N ASP A 142 8.87 -8.27 7.96
CA ASP A 142 8.00 -9.29 8.56
C ASP A 142 6.97 -9.83 7.54
N LYS A 143 6.43 -8.97 6.67
CA LYS A 143 5.58 -9.41 5.55
C LYS A 143 6.33 -10.36 4.62
N ILE A 144 7.55 -9.98 4.19
CA ILE A 144 8.40 -10.83 3.33
C ILE A 144 8.66 -12.16 4.03
N LYS A 145 9.06 -12.15 5.31
CA LYS A 145 9.31 -13.35 6.10
C LYS A 145 8.06 -14.25 6.19
N THR A 146 6.91 -13.66 6.40
CA THR A 146 5.63 -14.37 6.47
C THR A 146 5.28 -14.97 5.11
N ASP A 147 5.41 -14.23 4.02
CA ASP A 147 5.08 -14.69 2.68
C ASP A 147 6.08 -15.76 2.17
N VAL A 148 7.37 -15.63 2.49
CA VAL A 148 8.39 -16.65 2.18
C VAL A 148 8.15 -17.95 2.95
N ASN A 149 7.73 -17.88 4.21
CA ASN A 149 7.49 -19.05 5.07
C ASN A 149 6.10 -19.66 4.92
N GLN A 150 5.21 -19.08 4.11
CA GLN A 150 3.90 -19.66 3.87
C GLN A 150 4.01 -21.00 3.15
N THR A 151 3.43 -22.02 3.75
CA THR A 151 3.22 -23.31 3.07
C THR A 151 2.28 -23.14 1.88
N ILE A 152 2.35 -24.04 0.91
CA ILE A 152 1.42 -24.05 -0.24
C ILE A 152 -0.04 -24.06 0.25
N ARG A 153 -0.33 -24.83 1.31
CA ARG A 153 -1.65 -24.84 1.96
C ARG A 153 -2.12 -23.47 2.42
N GLN A 154 -1.27 -22.76 3.15
CA GLN A 154 -1.60 -21.41 3.65
C GLN A 154 -1.85 -20.43 2.51
N ARG A 155 -1.05 -20.48 1.43
CA ARG A 155 -1.28 -19.65 0.23
C ARG A 155 -2.61 -19.99 -0.44
N VAL A 156 -2.96 -21.27 -0.54
CA VAL A 156 -4.25 -21.72 -1.09
C VAL A 156 -5.41 -21.22 -0.22
N ILE A 157 -5.34 -21.39 1.10
CA ILE A 157 -6.39 -20.92 2.03
C ILE A 157 -6.59 -19.40 1.87
N LYS A 158 -5.51 -18.62 1.93
CA LYS A 158 -5.56 -17.15 1.77
C LYS A 158 -6.20 -16.74 0.43
N TYR A 159 -5.86 -17.44 -0.66
CA TYR A 159 -6.47 -17.22 -1.97
C TYR A 159 -7.98 -17.52 -1.97
N LEU A 160 -8.39 -18.63 -1.34
CA LEU A 160 -9.79 -19.01 -1.25
C LEU A 160 -10.60 -18.03 -0.40
N GLU A 161 -10.05 -17.57 0.73
CA GLU A 161 -10.66 -16.54 1.58
C GLU A 161 -10.87 -15.23 0.81
N TYR A 162 -9.85 -14.77 0.09
CA TYR A 162 -9.94 -13.59 -0.78
C TYR A 162 -11.02 -13.72 -1.86
N GLN A 163 -11.09 -14.88 -2.54
CA GLN A 163 -12.11 -15.14 -3.56
C GLN A 163 -13.52 -15.23 -2.96
N LYS A 164 -13.66 -15.79 -1.76
CA LYS A 164 -14.93 -15.85 -1.02
C LYS A 164 -15.46 -14.46 -0.69
N GLU A 165 -14.61 -13.58 -0.20
CA GLU A 165 -14.97 -12.18 0.07
C GLU A 165 -15.39 -11.45 -1.20
N ARG A 166 -14.67 -11.66 -2.30
CA ARG A 166 -14.96 -11.03 -3.60
C ARG A 166 -16.27 -11.50 -4.22
N GLN A 167 -16.57 -12.80 -4.14
CA GLN A 167 -17.74 -13.40 -4.79
C GLN A 167 -18.99 -13.41 -3.89
N HIS A 168 -18.86 -13.11 -2.59
CA HIS A 168 -19.95 -13.14 -1.60
C HIS A 168 -20.78 -14.43 -1.61
N LYS A 169 -20.18 -15.59 -1.94
CA LYS A 169 -20.83 -16.89 -2.06
C LYS A 169 -20.15 -17.94 -1.19
N ALA A 170 -20.94 -18.87 -0.68
CA ALA A 170 -20.42 -20.03 0.10
C ALA A 170 -19.67 -21.04 -0.78
N SER A 171 -20.05 -21.15 -2.06
CA SER A 171 -19.33 -21.92 -3.08
C SER A 171 -18.78 -20.96 -4.11
N MET A 172 -17.50 -21.09 -4.46
CA MET A 172 -16.85 -20.24 -5.44
C MET A 172 -16.42 -21.03 -6.67
N ARG A 173 -16.48 -20.38 -7.82
CA ARG A 173 -15.97 -20.93 -9.07
C ARG A 173 -14.55 -20.44 -9.27
N TRP A 174 -13.64 -21.36 -9.60
CA TRP A 174 -12.30 -20.98 -10.02
C TRP A 174 -12.30 -20.59 -11.49
N ASP A 175 -12.05 -19.34 -11.76
CA ASP A 175 -11.98 -18.83 -13.14
C ASP A 175 -10.57 -18.98 -13.75
N VAL A 176 -9.65 -19.63 -13.01
CA VAL A 176 -8.26 -19.82 -13.41
C VAL A 176 -7.86 -21.29 -13.43
N SER A 177 -7.00 -21.68 -14.35
CA SER A 177 -6.44 -23.03 -14.39
C SER A 177 -5.49 -23.29 -13.21
N LYS A 178 -5.31 -24.58 -12.84
CA LYS A 178 -4.31 -24.97 -11.81
C LYS A 178 -2.89 -24.52 -12.18
N ARG A 179 -2.58 -24.40 -13.46
CA ARG A 179 -1.29 -23.92 -13.95
C ARG A 179 -1.14 -22.43 -13.64
N GLU A 180 -2.11 -21.64 -14.02
CA GLU A 180 -2.13 -20.21 -13.79
C GLU A 180 -2.14 -19.87 -12.30
N LEU A 181 -2.92 -20.60 -11.49
CA LEU A 181 -2.92 -20.43 -10.04
C LEU A 181 -1.54 -20.72 -9.42
N ALA A 182 -0.84 -21.75 -9.91
CA ALA A 182 0.52 -22.07 -9.47
C ALA A 182 1.53 -20.96 -9.85
N GLU A 183 1.42 -20.41 -11.06
CA GLU A 183 2.22 -19.28 -11.53
C GLU A 183 1.98 -18.04 -10.66
N ARG A 184 0.72 -17.67 -10.41
CA ARG A 184 0.33 -16.56 -9.50
C ARG A 184 0.86 -16.74 -8.06
N MET A 185 0.94 -17.98 -7.58
CA MET A 185 1.47 -18.28 -6.25
C MET A 185 2.99 -18.46 -6.21
N GLY A 186 3.69 -18.39 -7.35
CA GLY A 186 5.14 -18.61 -7.42
C GLY A 186 5.55 -20.03 -7.02
N ILE A 187 4.73 -21.05 -7.32
CA ILE A 187 4.97 -22.45 -6.96
C ILE A 187 4.84 -23.38 -8.17
N GLN A 188 5.44 -24.56 -8.07
CA GLN A 188 5.32 -25.57 -9.11
C GLN A 188 3.88 -26.13 -9.17
N ARG A 189 3.31 -26.26 -10.38
CA ARG A 189 1.98 -26.82 -10.64
C ARG A 189 1.79 -28.20 -9.97
N THR A 190 2.81 -29.05 -10.03
CA THR A 190 2.79 -30.39 -9.41
C THR A 190 2.64 -30.32 -7.90
N SER A 191 3.33 -29.38 -7.25
CA SER A 191 3.26 -29.16 -5.81
C SER A 191 1.90 -28.62 -5.39
N LEU A 192 1.34 -27.66 -6.13
CA LEU A 192 -0.03 -27.18 -5.93
C LEU A 192 -1.05 -28.31 -6.07
N SER A 193 -0.96 -29.10 -7.14
CA SER A 193 -1.90 -30.21 -7.39
C SER A 193 -1.88 -31.26 -6.28
N ARG A 194 -0.71 -31.59 -5.74
CA ARG A 194 -0.57 -32.53 -4.59
C ARG A 194 -1.22 -31.95 -3.33
N GLU A 195 -0.99 -30.67 -3.04
CA GLU A 195 -1.56 -30.04 -1.85
C GLU A 195 -3.09 -29.92 -1.95
N LEU A 196 -3.62 -29.53 -3.11
CA LEU A 196 -5.06 -29.50 -3.35
C LEU A 196 -5.70 -30.88 -3.18
N ALA A 197 -5.08 -31.94 -3.71
CA ALA A 197 -5.57 -33.32 -3.52
C ALA A 197 -5.56 -33.72 -2.04
N LYS A 198 -4.54 -33.31 -1.27
CA LYS A 198 -4.44 -33.54 0.16
C LYS A 198 -5.54 -32.78 0.92
N MET A 199 -5.75 -31.51 0.64
CA MET A 199 -6.80 -30.69 1.25
C MET A 199 -8.20 -31.24 0.95
N ARG A 200 -8.43 -31.75 -0.27
CA ARG A 200 -9.69 -32.41 -0.64
C ARG A 200 -9.91 -33.71 0.17
N LYS A 201 -8.86 -34.52 0.32
CA LYS A 201 -8.94 -35.77 1.13
C LYS A 201 -9.23 -35.49 2.61
N GLU A 202 -8.75 -34.38 3.11
CA GLU A 202 -8.98 -33.88 4.49
C GLU A 202 -10.35 -33.20 4.66
N GLY A 203 -11.14 -33.04 3.59
CA GLY A 203 -12.47 -32.41 3.63
C GLY A 203 -12.42 -30.87 3.79
N LEU A 204 -11.26 -30.25 3.58
CA LEU A 204 -11.10 -28.77 3.68
C LEU A 204 -11.62 -28.04 2.44
N ILE A 205 -11.57 -28.67 1.29
CA ILE A 205 -12.05 -28.14 0.01
C ILE A 205 -12.74 -29.26 -0.81
N GLU A 206 -13.73 -28.84 -1.58
CA GLU A 206 -14.31 -29.66 -2.66
C GLU A 206 -14.09 -28.96 -3.99
N TYR A 207 -13.73 -29.73 -5.02
CA TYR A 207 -13.64 -29.21 -6.39
C TYR A 207 -13.86 -30.31 -7.41
N ASP A 208 -14.45 -29.96 -8.54
CA ASP A 208 -14.58 -30.84 -9.69
C ASP A 208 -13.21 -31.03 -10.36
N ALA A 209 -12.91 -32.25 -10.81
CA ALA A 209 -11.58 -32.64 -11.28
C ALA A 209 -11.25 -32.10 -12.67
#